data_dd560e86a6f812b2fc603c007eb29a94
#
_entry.id   dd560e86a6f812b2fc603c007eb29a94
#
_cell.length_a   1.000
_cell.length_b   1.000
_cell.length_c   1.000
_cell.angle_alpha   90.00
_cell.angle_beta   90.00
_cell.angle_gamma   90.00
#
_symmetry.space_group_name_H-M   'P 1'
#
loop_
_entity.id
_entity.type
_entity.pdbx_description
1 polymer ?
#
loop_
_entity_poly.entity_id
_entity_poly.type
_entity_poly.pdbx_seq_one_letter_code
_entity_poly.pdbx_strand_id
1 'polypeptide(L)'
;MGVAPTSIALEMQFAGTAGAWTNVWADVRAQVDVVASYGIAAGGPGDRCAQPGSLTFALDNSANNSNTAVGYYSPGHANVRSGFEIGIACRLAITYGGTTYYKVVGRLASIHATANQRGPWTTLCVVHDYLDECLRTSLKRQAVLTSKRGDEVFDTLVAAMLSAPGSSTSGTGRETYALALDAKSPEEGVSVLGELQRLAMSEAGFIYAKGTTNASTAQAFTYESRTDRAKKNTNQSTFDDDDIEAISIRRSRDSVINRMQVLTHPRRKDGSSVVLYSMRDATVGTDSAVALLAGESITLVCPYTDPDDREQRCAGTSMVTPASSTDYTANAAADASGADMSSSLGVSATYGGTSASVVLTNNHASTTLYITKFDFRGLGIYDQQTTVNELEDATSQSTFGTNTYRYDASYQMDPVVGNSFAKHFLGVYKDAQQSAESVTILLNKNAGLMAAGLTREVGDRIGISEAQTALDEGYFIQSVTLTIKPTNIIRCKWTLSPASRIVYWFIGTAGASNVGTSTLLSF
;
A
#
# COMPACT_ATOMS: atom_id res chain seq x y z
N MET A 1 -6.11 41.29 7.41
CA MET A 1 -5.30 40.74 8.52
C MET A 1 -5.13 39.26 8.30
N GLY A 2 -3.91 38.75 8.40
CA GLY A 2 -3.66 37.32 8.30
C GLY A 2 -4.35 36.56 9.42
N VAL A 3 -4.73 35.31 9.16
CA VAL A 3 -5.34 34.41 10.14
C VAL A 3 -4.31 33.42 10.68
N ALA A 4 -4.53 32.94 11.90
CA ALA A 4 -3.70 31.90 12.49
C ALA A 4 -4.57 30.73 12.93
N PRO A 5 -4.04 29.51 12.98
CA PRO A 5 -4.72 28.39 13.61
C PRO A 5 -4.94 28.70 15.11
N THR A 6 -5.98 28.13 15.68
CA THR A 6 -6.26 28.26 17.11
C THR A 6 -5.16 27.59 17.94
N SER A 7 -4.69 26.43 17.47
CA SER A 7 -3.53 25.73 18.04
C SER A 7 -2.89 24.78 17.02
N ILE A 8 -1.60 24.51 17.22
CA ILE A 8 -0.87 23.43 16.56
C ILE A 8 -0.36 22.53 17.68
N ALA A 9 -0.52 21.23 17.50
CA ALA A 9 -0.04 20.23 18.43
C ALA A 9 0.76 19.16 17.70
N LEU A 10 1.97 18.94 18.17
CA LEU A 10 2.76 17.78 17.86
C LEU A 10 2.66 16.84 19.06
N GLU A 11 1.99 15.72 18.86
CA GLU A 11 1.65 14.83 19.97
C GLU A 11 2.38 13.50 19.86
N MET A 12 2.89 13.01 21.00
CA MET A 12 3.60 11.74 21.12
C MET A 12 3.00 10.89 22.22
N GLN A 13 2.98 9.57 22.00
CA GLN A 13 2.66 8.58 23.04
C GLN A 13 3.97 7.98 23.55
N PHE A 14 4.50 8.51 24.65
CA PHE A 14 5.73 7.99 25.24
C PHE A 14 5.52 6.58 25.79
N ALA A 15 6.54 5.72 25.67
CA ALA A 15 6.47 4.36 26.18
C ALA A 15 6.17 4.36 27.70
N GLY A 16 5.25 3.48 28.13
CA GLY A 16 4.83 3.41 29.53
C GLY A 16 3.71 4.39 29.94
N THR A 17 3.20 5.25 29.03
CA THR A 17 2.15 6.24 29.37
C THR A 17 0.72 5.74 29.12
N ALA A 18 0.51 4.44 28.96
CA ALA A 18 -0.81 3.82 28.71
C ALA A 18 -1.58 4.45 27.54
N GLY A 19 -0.86 4.90 26.49
CA GLY A 19 -1.45 5.43 25.27
C GLY A 19 -1.88 6.92 25.36
N ALA A 20 -1.52 7.63 26.43
CA ALA A 20 -1.81 9.06 26.54
C ALA A 20 -1.00 9.91 25.55
N TRP A 21 -1.67 10.79 24.82
CA TRP A 21 -1.04 11.75 23.94
C TRP A 21 -0.48 12.94 24.73
N THR A 22 0.78 13.27 24.51
CA THR A 22 1.45 14.43 25.10
C THR A 22 1.86 15.40 24.00
N ASN A 23 1.40 16.65 24.09
CA ASN A 23 1.80 17.69 23.16
C ASN A 23 3.22 18.19 23.49
N VAL A 24 4.11 18.13 22.50
CA VAL A 24 5.51 18.58 22.58
C VAL A 24 5.77 19.82 21.70
N TRP A 25 4.74 20.50 21.22
CA TRP A 25 4.88 21.65 20.32
C TRP A 25 5.75 22.76 20.91
N ALA A 26 5.68 22.98 22.21
CA ALA A 26 6.50 23.98 22.90
C ALA A 26 8.02 23.71 22.79
N ASP A 27 8.40 22.46 22.59
CA ASP A 27 9.80 22.05 22.46
C ASP A 27 10.26 21.97 20.99
N VAL A 28 9.39 22.31 20.03
CA VAL A 28 9.78 22.36 18.60
C VAL A 28 10.67 23.58 18.37
N ARG A 29 11.82 23.36 17.72
CA ARG A 29 12.81 24.42 17.45
C ARG A 29 12.31 25.44 16.43
N ALA A 30 12.40 26.72 16.79
CA ALA A 30 11.94 27.84 15.97
C ALA A 30 12.74 28.03 14.65
N GLN A 31 13.90 27.41 14.50
CA GLN A 31 14.75 27.51 13.32
C GLN A 31 14.54 26.38 12.31
N VAL A 32 13.74 25.36 12.64
CA VAL A 32 13.50 24.20 11.80
C VAL A 32 12.01 24.10 11.51
N ASP A 33 11.66 24.09 10.24
CA ASP A 33 10.28 23.90 9.82
C ASP A 33 9.78 22.49 10.16
N VAL A 34 8.53 22.38 10.58
CA VAL A 34 7.84 21.08 10.67
C VAL A 34 7.25 20.79 9.31
N VAL A 35 7.63 19.66 8.73
CA VAL A 35 7.20 19.26 7.38
C VAL A 35 6.44 17.93 7.46
N ALA A 36 5.19 17.94 7.04
CA ALA A 36 4.35 16.76 6.88
C ALA A 36 4.10 16.54 5.38
N SER A 37 4.44 15.36 4.85
CA SER A 37 4.26 15.03 3.44
C SER A 37 3.70 13.62 3.29
N TYR A 38 2.61 13.47 2.54
CA TYR A 38 1.96 12.19 2.29
C TYR A 38 1.17 12.19 0.98
N GLY A 39 0.88 11.01 0.45
CA GLY A 39 0.09 10.82 -0.76
C GLY A 39 0.83 10.10 -1.87
N ILE A 40 0.27 10.19 -3.07
CA ILE A 40 0.76 9.53 -4.27
C ILE A 40 1.80 10.44 -4.93
N ALA A 41 2.85 9.87 -5.51
CA ALA A 41 3.87 10.60 -6.27
C ALA A 41 3.26 11.30 -7.52
N ALA A 42 4.01 11.57 -8.55
CA ALA A 42 3.56 12.28 -9.74
C ALA A 42 2.39 11.58 -10.47
N GLY A 43 1.75 12.25 -11.43
CA GLY A 43 0.49 11.81 -12.06
C GLY A 43 0.65 10.94 -13.30
N GLY A 44 1.57 9.98 -13.33
CA GLY A 44 1.72 9.00 -14.41
C GLY A 44 0.68 7.87 -14.35
N PRO A 45 0.55 7.04 -15.40
CA PRO A 45 -0.38 5.91 -15.40
C PRO A 45 -0.13 4.91 -14.28
N GLY A 46 1.13 4.75 -13.85
CA GLY A 46 1.56 3.82 -12.80
C GLY A 46 1.53 4.41 -11.39
N ASP A 47 1.32 5.71 -11.23
CA ASP A 47 1.29 6.37 -9.92
C ASP A 47 -0.09 6.19 -9.27
N ARG A 48 -0.33 5.00 -8.73
CA ARG A 48 -1.64 4.58 -8.21
C ARG A 48 -1.64 4.27 -6.72
N CYS A 49 -0.48 3.99 -6.14
CA CYS A 49 -0.33 3.69 -4.72
C CYS A 49 0.62 4.71 -4.09
N ALA A 50 0.22 5.24 -2.94
CA ALA A 50 1.06 6.17 -2.19
C ALA A 50 2.32 5.47 -1.66
N GLN A 51 3.38 6.25 -1.52
CA GLN A 51 4.58 5.86 -0.77
C GLN A 51 4.42 6.25 0.70
N PRO A 52 5.23 5.68 1.61
CA PRO A 52 5.21 6.06 3.01
C PRO A 52 5.30 7.58 3.20
N GLY A 53 4.31 8.14 3.88
CA GLY A 53 4.30 9.53 4.28
C GLY A 53 5.29 9.80 5.41
N SER A 54 5.69 11.06 5.56
CA SER A 54 6.65 11.48 6.59
C SER A 54 6.21 12.73 7.32
N LEU A 55 6.58 12.81 8.61
CA LEU A 55 6.52 14.03 9.42
C LEU A 55 7.90 14.26 10.01
N THR A 56 8.52 15.38 9.63
CA THR A 56 9.88 15.75 10.06
C THR A 56 9.82 17.01 10.92
N PHE A 57 10.49 17.01 12.05
CA PHE A 57 10.58 18.15 12.98
C PHE A 57 11.84 18.05 13.82
N ALA A 58 12.23 19.15 14.46
CA ALA A 58 13.35 19.18 15.39
C ALA A 58 12.90 19.62 16.78
N LEU A 59 13.33 18.90 17.81
CA LEU A 59 13.09 19.21 19.21
C LEU A 59 14.28 19.92 19.83
N ASP A 60 14.01 20.82 20.78
CA ASP A 60 15.05 21.50 21.56
C ASP A 60 15.67 20.53 22.58
N ASN A 61 16.94 20.24 22.38
CA ASN A 61 17.70 19.35 23.25
C ASN A 61 18.65 20.10 24.19
N SER A 62 18.54 21.44 24.23
CA SER A 62 19.25 22.31 25.18
C SER A 62 18.47 22.44 26.49
N ALA A 63 18.94 23.28 27.40
CA ALA A 63 18.23 23.58 28.63
C ALA A 63 16.97 24.49 28.43
N ASN A 64 16.63 24.85 27.20
CA ASN A 64 15.45 25.69 26.90
C ASN A 64 14.18 24.87 26.60
N ASN A 65 14.25 23.54 26.67
CA ASN A 65 13.07 22.69 26.53
C ASN A 65 12.16 22.75 27.77
N SER A 66 10.98 22.16 27.68
CA SER A 66 9.97 22.16 28.74
C SER A 66 10.42 21.57 30.08
N ASN A 67 11.49 20.78 30.10
CA ASN A 67 12.05 20.20 31.32
C ASN A 67 13.33 20.92 31.81
N THR A 68 13.76 21.98 31.13
CA THR A 68 15.00 22.73 31.45
C THR A 68 16.26 21.85 31.57
N ALA A 69 16.30 20.73 30.87
CA ALA A 69 17.37 19.74 30.97
C ALA A 69 18.05 19.49 29.62
N VAL A 70 19.37 19.62 29.59
CA VAL A 70 20.19 19.24 28.44
C VAL A 70 20.06 17.74 28.20
N GLY A 71 19.93 17.33 26.94
CA GLY A 71 19.84 15.91 26.58
C GLY A 71 18.46 15.29 26.77
N TYR A 72 17.41 16.12 27.00
CA TYR A 72 16.04 15.65 27.25
C TYR A 72 15.45 14.83 26.10
N TYR A 73 15.91 15.07 24.87
CA TYR A 73 15.53 14.31 23.68
C TYR A 73 16.72 13.56 23.04
N SER A 74 17.67 13.10 23.88
CA SER A 74 18.79 12.26 23.43
C SER A 74 18.70 10.87 24.05
N PRO A 75 18.39 9.82 23.29
CA PRO A 75 18.46 8.44 23.79
C PRO A 75 19.84 8.14 24.38
N GLY A 76 19.88 7.50 25.55
CA GLY A 76 21.10 7.19 26.29
C GLY A 76 21.64 8.31 27.19
N HIS A 77 21.09 9.54 27.16
CA HIS A 77 21.45 10.59 28.08
C HIS A 77 20.75 10.41 29.44
N ALA A 78 21.41 10.77 30.54
CA ALA A 78 20.85 10.64 31.90
C ALA A 78 19.53 11.41 32.11
N ASN A 79 19.36 12.53 31.40
CA ASN A 79 18.15 13.37 31.45
C ASN A 79 17.12 13.01 30.38
N VAL A 80 17.27 11.90 29.65
CA VAL A 80 16.35 11.57 28.58
C VAL A 80 14.93 11.46 29.08
N ARG A 81 13.99 12.03 28.33
CA ARG A 81 12.57 11.94 28.65
C ARG A 81 12.13 10.47 28.70
N SER A 82 11.54 10.08 29.83
CA SER A 82 11.05 8.72 30.00
C SER A 82 10.12 8.31 28.87
N GLY A 83 10.40 7.17 28.23
CA GLY A 83 9.62 6.63 27.12
C GLY A 83 9.86 7.30 25.76
N PHE A 84 10.82 8.20 25.61
CA PHE A 84 11.23 8.74 24.32
C PHE A 84 12.12 7.74 23.59
N GLU A 85 11.55 7.01 22.65
CA GLU A 85 12.22 5.90 21.96
C GLU A 85 11.69 5.78 20.52
N ILE A 86 12.43 5.10 19.66
CA ILE A 86 11.98 4.72 18.31
C ILE A 86 10.73 3.85 18.42
N GLY A 87 9.81 4.01 17.47
CA GLY A 87 8.55 3.25 17.39
C GLY A 87 7.39 3.81 18.18
N ILE A 88 7.58 4.85 19.01
CA ILE A 88 6.45 5.53 19.68
C ILE A 88 5.53 6.19 18.65
N ALA A 89 4.23 6.22 18.94
CA ALA A 89 3.26 6.87 18.07
C ALA A 89 3.39 8.40 18.15
N CYS A 90 3.34 9.04 16.99
CA CYS A 90 3.39 10.50 16.84
C CYS A 90 2.31 10.96 15.88
N ARG A 91 1.76 12.17 16.12
CA ARG A 91 0.79 12.78 15.20
C ARG A 91 0.89 14.31 15.19
N LEU A 92 0.53 14.89 14.04
CA LEU A 92 0.39 16.32 13.86
C LEU A 92 -1.09 16.69 13.83
N ALA A 93 -1.49 17.62 14.71
CA ALA A 93 -2.85 18.14 14.80
C ALA A 93 -2.85 19.67 14.68
N ILE A 94 -3.79 20.21 13.89
CA ILE A 94 -3.96 21.65 13.69
C ILE A 94 -5.43 21.98 13.97
N THR A 95 -5.70 22.88 14.92
CA THR A 95 -7.06 23.30 15.25
C THR A 95 -7.37 24.66 14.63
N TYR A 96 -8.46 24.73 13.89
CA TYR A 96 -8.97 25.96 13.32
C TYR A 96 -10.51 25.96 13.26
N GLY A 97 -11.14 27.09 13.58
CA GLY A 97 -12.59 27.21 13.53
C GLY A 97 -13.34 26.20 14.42
N GLY A 98 -12.75 25.77 15.53
CA GLY A 98 -13.33 24.77 16.43
C GLY A 98 -13.14 23.32 15.98
N THR A 99 -12.54 23.08 14.81
CA THR A 99 -12.26 21.74 14.29
C THR A 99 -10.77 21.42 14.36
N THR A 100 -10.42 20.22 14.81
CA THR A 100 -9.04 19.73 14.83
C THR A 100 -8.83 18.81 13.63
N TYR A 101 -7.80 19.11 12.85
CA TYR A 101 -7.39 18.36 11.66
C TYR A 101 -6.12 17.57 11.98
N TYR A 102 -6.19 16.27 11.92
CA TYR A 102 -5.05 15.36 12.05
C TYR A 102 -4.49 15.08 10.67
N LYS A 103 -3.21 15.40 10.43
CA LYS A 103 -2.61 15.35 9.09
C LYS A 103 -1.76 14.11 8.86
N VAL A 104 -0.89 13.81 9.81
CA VAL A 104 -0.07 12.59 9.80
C VAL A 104 -0.19 11.94 11.16
N VAL A 105 -0.36 10.63 11.16
CA VAL A 105 -0.14 9.78 12.31
C VAL A 105 0.77 8.63 11.89
N GLY A 106 1.72 8.30 12.73
CA GLY A 106 2.69 7.25 12.42
C GLY A 106 3.58 6.93 13.60
N ARG A 107 4.70 6.29 13.31
CA ARG A 107 5.69 5.91 14.32
C ARG A 107 7.00 6.66 14.12
N LEU A 108 7.62 7.04 15.23
CA LEU A 108 8.96 7.64 15.24
C LEU A 108 9.97 6.66 14.66
N ALA A 109 10.43 6.94 13.44
CA ALA A 109 11.31 6.06 12.67
C ALA A 109 12.77 6.35 12.93
N SER A 110 13.13 7.62 13.19
CA SER A 110 14.51 7.98 13.50
C SER A 110 14.61 9.15 14.47
N ILE A 111 15.64 9.12 15.29
CA ILE A 111 16.05 10.14 16.25
C ILE A 111 17.50 10.48 15.96
N HIS A 112 17.78 11.72 15.56
CA HIS A 112 19.13 12.19 15.28
C HIS A 112 19.45 13.41 16.16
N ALA A 113 20.13 13.17 17.26
CA ALA A 113 20.58 14.22 18.17
C ALA A 113 21.89 14.85 17.66
N THR A 114 21.89 16.18 17.50
CA THR A 114 23.06 16.94 17.09
C THR A 114 23.67 17.61 18.32
N ALA A 115 24.93 17.29 18.59
CA ALA A 115 25.70 17.88 19.67
C ALA A 115 26.85 18.72 19.08
N ASN A 116 26.85 20.02 19.34
CA ASN A 116 27.87 20.95 18.87
C ASN A 116 28.39 21.80 20.02
N GLN A 117 29.67 22.13 20.03
CA GLN A 117 30.24 23.04 21.05
C GLN A 117 29.68 24.48 20.97
N ARG A 118 29.24 24.92 19.79
CA ARG A 118 28.75 26.29 19.50
C ARG A 118 27.60 26.26 18.53
N GLY A 119 26.52 25.57 18.82
CA GLY A 119 25.39 25.50 17.92
C GLY A 119 24.11 25.10 18.62
N PRO A 120 22.99 25.15 17.94
CA PRO A 120 21.74 24.69 18.52
C PRO A 120 21.83 23.19 18.81
N TRP A 121 21.60 22.81 20.04
CA TRP A 121 21.43 21.42 20.42
C TRP A 121 20.00 21.01 20.05
N THR A 122 19.90 20.22 19.02
CA THR A 122 18.62 19.79 18.45
C THR A 122 18.56 18.29 18.29
N THR A 123 17.38 17.74 18.37
CA THR A 123 17.09 16.36 17.99
C THR A 123 16.13 16.38 16.82
N LEU A 124 16.64 16.00 15.64
CA LEU A 124 15.82 15.82 14.44
C LEU A 124 15.08 14.48 14.55
N CYS A 125 13.77 14.53 14.36
CA CYS A 125 12.88 13.39 14.42
C CYS A 125 12.20 13.20 13.06
N VAL A 126 12.09 11.95 12.62
CA VAL A 126 11.33 11.56 11.43
C VAL A 126 10.32 10.51 11.85
N VAL A 127 9.07 10.76 11.51
CA VAL A 127 7.93 9.86 11.70
C VAL A 127 7.50 9.35 10.34
N HIS A 128 7.23 8.07 10.22
CA HIS A 128 6.61 7.48 9.04
C HIS A 128 5.18 7.03 9.34
N ASP A 129 4.30 7.17 8.35
CA ASP A 129 2.90 6.78 8.46
C ASP A 129 2.69 5.26 8.32
N TYR A 130 1.41 4.84 8.30
CA TYR A 130 1.02 3.44 8.23
C TYR A 130 1.54 2.70 6.99
N LEU A 131 1.80 3.41 5.89
CA LEU A 131 2.35 2.79 4.68
C LEU A 131 3.79 2.28 4.87
N ASP A 132 4.57 2.85 5.80
CA ASP A 132 5.87 2.29 6.19
C ASP A 132 5.72 0.94 6.90
N GLU A 133 4.69 0.76 7.72
CA GLU A 133 4.37 -0.54 8.31
C GLU A 133 3.99 -1.55 7.23
N CYS A 134 3.21 -1.14 6.21
CA CYS A 134 2.90 -1.97 5.05
C CYS A 134 4.15 -2.35 4.24
N LEU A 135 5.12 -1.44 4.10
CA LEU A 135 6.39 -1.71 3.43
C LEU A 135 7.24 -2.74 4.18
N ARG A 136 7.26 -2.69 5.51
CA ARG A 136 8.06 -3.58 6.37
C ARG A 136 7.41 -4.93 6.64
N THR A 137 6.09 -5.01 6.53
CA THR A 137 5.36 -6.25 6.76
C THR A 137 5.46 -7.16 5.56
N SER A 138 6.05 -8.35 5.75
CA SER A 138 6.16 -9.37 4.73
C SER A 138 4.98 -10.35 4.82
N LEU A 139 4.27 -10.52 3.72
CA LEU A 139 3.23 -11.54 3.56
C LEU A 139 3.90 -12.88 3.27
N LYS A 140 3.92 -13.75 4.26
CA LYS A 140 4.43 -15.12 4.12
C LYS A 140 3.28 -16.09 4.03
N ARG A 141 3.34 -17.02 3.08
CA ARG A 141 2.35 -18.11 2.95
C ARG A 141 0.91 -17.62 2.85
N GLN A 142 0.70 -16.43 2.23
CA GLN A 142 -0.65 -15.93 2.01
C GLN A 142 -1.41 -16.87 1.05
N ALA A 143 -2.60 -17.28 1.45
CA ALA A 143 -3.46 -18.08 0.59
C ALA A 143 -3.92 -17.29 -0.64
N VAL A 144 -4.03 -17.95 -1.79
CA VAL A 144 -4.59 -17.34 -2.99
C VAL A 144 -6.07 -17.06 -2.78
N LEU A 145 -6.49 -15.82 -3.03
CA LEU A 145 -7.89 -15.43 -3.01
C LEU A 145 -8.54 -15.78 -4.34
N THR A 146 -9.74 -16.34 -4.30
CA THR A 146 -10.50 -16.70 -5.50
C THR A 146 -11.79 -15.90 -5.58
N SER A 147 -12.10 -15.36 -6.77
CA SER A 147 -13.32 -14.61 -7.07
C SER A 147 -13.55 -13.45 -6.09
N LYS A 148 -12.52 -12.63 -5.86
CA LYS A 148 -12.55 -11.47 -4.95
C LYS A 148 -12.47 -10.16 -5.73
N ARG A 149 -13.30 -9.18 -5.30
CA ARG A 149 -13.20 -7.80 -5.81
C ARG A 149 -11.99 -7.09 -5.22
N GLY A 150 -11.60 -5.98 -5.85
CA GLY A 150 -10.46 -5.18 -5.40
C GLY A 150 -10.59 -4.68 -3.95
N ASP A 151 -11.77 -4.27 -3.51
CA ASP A 151 -12.05 -3.87 -2.12
C ASP A 151 -11.86 -5.03 -1.14
N GLU A 152 -12.32 -6.24 -1.48
CA GLU A 152 -12.16 -7.43 -0.63
C GLU A 152 -10.69 -7.88 -0.53
N VAL A 153 -9.91 -7.70 -1.60
CA VAL A 153 -8.46 -7.94 -1.59
C VAL A 153 -7.76 -6.92 -0.70
N PHE A 154 -8.12 -5.64 -0.82
CA PHE A 154 -7.61 -4.57 0.03
C PHE A 154 -7.88 -4.85 1.52
N ASP A 155 -9.12 -5.20 1.87
CA ASP A 155 -9.51 -5.51 3.26
C ASP A 155 -8.74 -6.73 3.80
N THR A 156 -8.47 -7.73 2.95
CA THR A 156 -7.65 -8.89 3.32
C THR A 156 -6.20 -8.50 3.60
N LEU A 157 -5.61 -7.60 2.79
CA LEU A 157 -4.26 -7.09 3.01
C LEU A 157 -4.16 -6.27 4.29
N VAL A 158 -5.15 -5.43 4.57
CA VAL A 158 -5.23 -4.67 5.83
C VAL A 158 -5.36 -5.61 7.03
N ALA A 159 -6.18 -6.64 6.93
CA ALA A 159 -6.36 -7.63 8.01
C ALA A 159 -5.11 -8.50 8.25
N ALA A 160 -4.22 -8.64 7.27
CA ALA A 160 -2.97 -9.38 7.43
C ALA A 160 -1.89 -8.59 8.21
N MET A 161 -2.11 -7.30 8.46
CA MET A 161 -1.20 -6.46 9.23
C MET A 161 -1.26 -6.78 10.73
N LEU A 162 -0.11 -6.72 11.40
CA LEU A 162 -0.04 -6.90 12.87
C LEU A 162 -0.67 -5.73 13.63
N SER A 163 -0.61 -4.52 13.06
CA SER A 163 -1.29 -3.34 13.58
C SER A 163 -2.34 -2.86 12.58
N ALA A 164 -3.54 -2.56 13.06
CA ALA A 164 -4.57 -1.98 12.22
C ALA A 164 -4.27 -0.50 11.93
N PRO A 165 -4.65 0.04 10.75
CA PRO A 165 -4.68 1.49 10.54
C PRO A 165 -5.70 2.13 11.48
N GLY A 166 -5.58 3.42 11.73
CA GLY A 166 -6.54 4.17 12.53
C GLY A 166 -7.98 4.02 12.01
N SER A 167 -8.15 4.09 10.70
CA SER A 167 -9.36 3.66 9.98
C SER A 167 -9.00 3.22 8.58
N SER A 168 -9.82 2.36 7.98
CA SER A 168 -9.76 2.01 6.57
C SER A 168 -11.11 2.28 5.91
N THR A 169 -11.06 2.73 4.66
CA THR A 169 -12.26 2.93 3.82
C THR A 169 -11.97 2.37 2.44
N SER A 170 -12.87 1.52 1.96
CA SER A 170 -12.79 0.96 0.62
C SER A 170 -14.01 1.37 -0.21
N GLY A 171 -13.76 1.92 -1.41
CA GLY A 171 -14.77 2.02 -2.45
C GLY A 171 -14.98 0.65 -3.10
N THR A 172 -16.19 0.37 -3.58
CA THR A 172 -16.47 -0.91 -4.23
C THR A 172 -15.60 -1.11 -5.46
N GLY A 173 -14.81 -2.18 -5.49
CA GLY A 173 -13.99 -2.57 -6.63
C GLY A 173 -14.83 -2.85 -7.88
N ARG A 174 -14.28 -2.59 -9.05
CA ARG A 174 -14.96 -2.81 -10.35
C ARG A 174 -14.62 -4.16 -10.93
N GLU A 175 -13.41 -4.63 -10.66
CA GLU A 175 -12.98 -5.94 -11.12
C GLU A 175 -13.19 -7.00 -10.04
N THR A 176 -13.58 -8.19 -10.48
CA THR A 176 -13.58 -9.41 -9.68
C THR A 176 -12.47 -10.30 -10.19
N TYR A 177 -11.41 -10.41 -9.42
CA TYR A 177 -10.25 -11.23 -9.80
C TYR A 177 -10.55 -12.69 -9.56
N ALA A 178 -10.42 -13.51 -10.59
CA ALA A 178 -10.55 -14.96 -10.45
C ALA A 178 -9.50 -15.50 -9.47
N LEU A 179 -8.29 -14.95 -9.49
CA LEU A 179 -7.18 -15.28 -8.62
C LEU A 179 -6.45 -13.98 -8.22
N ALA A 180 -6.33 -13.73 -6.93
CA ALA A 180 -5.58 -12.60 -6.37
C ALA A 180 -4.66 -13.06 -5.23
N LEU A 181 -3.75 -12.19 -4.79
CA LEU A 181 -2.64 -12.52 -3.90
C LEU A 181 -1.79 -13.63 -4.51
N ASP A 182 -0.93 -13.22 -5.36
CA ASP A 182 -0.27 -13.93 -6.44
C ASP A 182 0.37 -15.27 -6.05
N ALA A 183 0.15 -16.23 -6.92
CA ALA A 183 0.87 -17.49 -7.01
C ALA A 183 2.41 -17.34 -7.05
N LYS A 184 2.91 -16.18 -7.48
CA LYS A 184 4.34 -15.86 -7.53
C LYS A 184 4.90 -15.27 -6.25
N SER A 185 4.06 -15.08 -5.20
CA SER A 185 4.58 -14.63 -3.92
C SER A 185 5.64 -15.62 -3.43
N PRO A 186 6.91 -15.23 -3.37
CA PRO A 186 7.97 -16.13 -2.94
C PRO A 186 7.75 -16.53 -1.48
N GLU A 187 8.27 -17.68 -1.07
CA GLU A 187 8.22 -18.12 0.34
C GLU A 187 8.82 -17.10 1.29
N GLU A 188 9.74 -16.28 0.79
CA GLU A 188 10.37 -15.16 1.52
C GLU A 188 9.39 -14.02 1.79
N GLY A 189 8.25 -14.01 1.11
CA GLY A 189 7.19 -13.03 1.25
C GLY A 189 7.39 -11.80 0.36
N VAL A 190 6.28 -11.17 0.06
CA VAL A 190 6.22 -9.85 -0.59
C VAL A 190 5.74 -8.85 0.44
N SER A 191 6.19 -7.60 0.39
CA SER A 191 5.66 -6.59 1.30
C SER A 191 4.18 -6.33 1.04
N VAL A 192 3.42 -6.04 2.09
CA VAL A 192 2.00 -5.64 1.95
C VAL A 192 1.88 -4.46 0.99
N LEU A 193 2.81 -3.48 1.07
CA LEU A 193 2.82 -2.34 0.14
C LEU A 193 3.01 -2.79 -1.32
N GLY A 194 3.85 -3.78 -1.59
CA GLY A 194 4.02 -4.35 -2.92
C GLY A 194 2.74 -4.97 -3.47
N GLU A 195 1.99 -5.69 -2.65
CA GLU A 195 0.69 -6.25 -3.04
C GLU A 195 -0.39 -5.17 -3.22
N LEU A 196 -0.38 -4.12 -2.39
CA LEU A 196 -1.26 -2.96 -2.56
C LEU A 196 -0.97 -2.23 -3.88
N GLN A 197 0.30 -2.11 -4.28
CA GLN A 197 0.67 -1.54 -5.57
C GLN A 197 0.17 -2.40 -6.73
N ARG A 198 0.32 -3.72 -6.66
CA ARG A 198 -0.22 -4.67 -7.66
C ARG A 198 -1.74 -4.57 -7.78
N LEU A 199 -2.43 -4.47 -6.63
CA LEU A 199 -3.88 -4.29 -6.59
C LEU A 199 -4.29 -2.97 -7.26
N ALA A 200 -3.66 -1.85 -6.87
CA ALA A 200 -3.95 -0.52 -7.43
C ALA A 200 -3.72 -0.47 -8.94
N MET A 201 -2.66 -1.13 -9.43
CA MET A 201 -2.37 -1.27 -10.86
C MET A 201 -3.41 -2.16 -11.56
N SER A 202 -3.80 -3.27 -10.97
CA SER A 202 -4.76 -4.20 -11.58
C SER A 202 -6.18 -3.64 -11.65
N GLU A 203 -6.56 -2.78 -10.72
CA GLU A 203 -7.85 -2.06 -10.72
C GLU A 203 -7.79 -0.76 -11.54
N ALA A 204 -6.60 -0.22 -11.83
CA ALA A 204 -6.38 1.17 -12.22
C ALA A 204 -6.97 2.17 -11.20
N GLY A 205 -7.06 1.73 -9.94
CA GLY A 205 -7.56 2.47 -8.80
C GLY A 205 -6.48 3.25 -8.06
N PHE A 206 -6.78 3.69 -6.84
CA PHE A 206 -5.83 4.44 -6.03
C PHE A 206 -5.84 3.95 -4.58
N ILE A 207 -4.63 3.89 -3.97
CA ILE A 207 -4.46 3.53 -2.57
C ILE A 207 -3.56 4.55 -1.89
N TYR A 208 -4.02 5.13 -0.76
CA TYR A 208 -3.30 6.18 -0.06
C TYR A 208 -3.77 6.35 1.38
N ALA A 209 -2.96 7.02 2.19
CA ALA A 209 -3.36 7.52 3.50
C ALA A 209 -3.69 9.01 3.41
N LYS A 210 -4.70 9.48 4.16
CA LYS A 210 -5.11 10.88 4.23
C LYS A 210 -5.45 11.29 5.65
N GLY A 211 -5.33 12.60 5.94
CA GLY A 211 -5.72 13.18 7.23
C GLY A 211 -7.22 13.07 7.51
N THR A 212 -7.60 13.19 8.78
CA THR A 212 -9.00 13.17 9.24
C THR A 212 -9.26 14.22 10.33
N THR A 213 -10.52 14.41 10.68
CA THR A 213 -10.92 15.22 11.84
C THR A 213 -11.23 14.37 13.07
N ASN A 214 -11.10 13.05 12.97
CA ASN A 214 -11.39 12.12 14.07
C ASN A 214 -10.12 11.82 14.86
N ALA A 215 -10.07 12.20 16.12
CA ALA A 215 -8.94 11.99 17.01
C ALA A 215 -8.57 10.51 17.23
N SER A 216 -9.56 9.61 17.19
CA SER A 216 -9.35 8.19 17.41
C SER A 216 -8.67 7.50 16.24
N THR A 217 -8.87 8.02 15.03
CA THR A 217 -8.34 7.45 13.80
C THR A 217 -7.17 8.24 13.23
N ALA A 218 -7.15 9.56 13.43
CA ALA A 218 -6.15 10.54 13.03
C ALA A 218 -5.69 10.48 11.56
N GLN A 219 -5.71 9.32 10.93
CA GLN A 219 -5.41 9.11 9.50
C GLN A 219 -6.29 7.99 8.95
N ALA A 220 -6.83 8.16 7.74
CA ALA A 220 -7.62 7.14 7.06
C ALA A 220 -6.83 6.50 5.94
N PHE A 221 -6.76 5.17 5.96
CA PHE A 221 -6.19 4.38 4.87
C PHE A 221 -7.30 4.08 3.86
N THR A 222 -7.10 4.45 2.59
CA THR A 222 -8.18 4.53 1.61
C THR A 222 -7.84 3.76 0.34
N TYR A 223 -8.79 2.94 -0.11
CA TYR A 223 -8.84 2.36 -1.44
C TYR A 223 -9.94 3.04 -2.25
N GLU A 224 -9.63 3.56 -3.42
CA GLU A 224 -10.56 4.07 -4.42
C GLU A 224 -10.49 3.20 -5.67
N SER A 225 -11.63 2.71 -6.14
CA SER A 225 -11.71 2.06 -7.44
C SER A 225 -11.47 3.09 -8.56
N ARG A 226 -11.18 2.62 -9.78
CA ARG A 226 -10.98 3.49 -10.96
C ARG A 226 -12.12 4.47 -11.21
N THR A 227 -13.34 4.13 -10.78
CA THR A 227 -14.53 4.96 -11.01
C THR A 227 -14.83 5.95 -9.89
N ASP A 228 -14.24 5.80 -8.70
CA ASP A 228 -14.60 6.65 -7.55
C ASP A 228 -14.18 8.09 -7.74
N ARG A 229 -13.00 8.35 -8.32
CA ARG A 229 -12.59 9.71 -8.68
C ARG A 229 -13.42 10.28 -9.82
N ALA A 230 -13.80 9.49 -10.80
CA ALA A 230 -14.61 9.94 -11.93
C ALA A 230 -16.01 10.41 -11.50
N LYS A 231 -16.55 9.91 -10.39
CA LYS A 231 -17.81 10.38 -9.80
C LYS A 231 -17.68 11.76 -9.14
N LYS A 232 -16.46 12.21 -8.81
CA LYS A 232 -16.19 13.53 -8.24
C LYS A 232 -16.10 14.58 -9.36
N ASN A 233 -17.25 15.01 -9.89
CA ASN A 233 -17.36 15.90 -11.05
C ASN A 233 -17.40 17.40 -10.72
N THR A 234 -17.43 17.78 -9.43
CA THR A 234 -17.44 19.16 -8.96
C THR A 234 -16.18 19.49 -8.16
N ASN A 235 -15.66 20.69 -8.36
CA ASN A 235 -14.55 21.19 -7.57
C ASN A 235 -15.03 21.52 -6.14
N GLN A 236 -14.38 20.98 -5.14
CA GLN A 236 -14.71 21.22 -3.73
C GLN A 236 -14.12 22.55 -3.21
N SER A 237 -13.13 23.07 -3.89
CA SER A 237 -12.55 24.41 -3.70
C SER A 237 -11.97 24.86 -5.03
N THR A 238 -11.95 26.19 -5.26
CA THR A 238 -11.31 26.84 -6.42
C THR A 238 -10.28 27.81 -5.91
N PHE A 239 -9.16 27.95 -6.63
CA PHE A 239 -8.06 28.84 -6.30
C PHE A 239 -7.67 29.63 -7.55
N ASP A 240 -7.51 30.93 -7.41
CA ASP A 240 -7.11 31.84 -8.46
C ASP A 240 -5.74 32.49 -8.16
N ASP A 241 -5.32 33.43 -9.00
CA ASP A 241 -4.04 34.14 -8.87
C ASP A 241 -3.87 34.82 -7.51
N ASP A 242 -4.97 35.28 -6.90
CA ASP A 242 -4.90 35.92 -5.59
C ASP A 242 -4.68 34.91 -4.46
N ASP A 243 -5.09 33.67 -4.63
CA ASP A 243 -4.96 32.62 -3.61
C ASP A 243 -3.61 31.89 -3.69
N ILE A 244 -3.03 31.81 -4.86
CA ILE A 244 -1.83 31.02 -5.16
C ILE A 244 -0.56 31.80 -4.77
N GLU A 245 0.31 31.19 -3.95
CA GLU A 245 1.65 31.71 -3.65
C GLU A 245 2.66 31.28 -4.73
N ALA A 246 2.55 30.04 -5.21
CA ALA A 246 3.38 29.51 -6.29
C ALA A 246 2.66 28.37 -7.02
N ILE A 247 2.84 28.30 -8.32
CA ILE A 247 2.31 27.24 -9.17
C ILE A 247 3.40 26.76 -10.13
N SER A 248 3.47 25.44 -10.34
CA SER A 248 4.31 24.83 -11.38
C SER A 248 3.42 24.32 -12.50
N ILE A 249 3.48 24.95 -13.65
CA ILE A 249 2.75 24.57 -14.85
C ILE A 249 3.74 24.03 -15.88
N ARG A 250 3.45 22.87 -16.41
CA ARG A 250 4.32 22.21 -17.37
C ARG A 250 3.55 21.68 -18.57
N ARG A 251 4.15 21.83 -19.74
CA ARG A 251 3.81 21.09 -20.96
C ARG A 251 5.07 20.44 -21.48
N SER A 252 5.13 19.12 -21.46
CA SER A 252 6.35 18.39 -21.83
C SER A 252 6.04 17.26 -22.81
N ARG A 253 6.98 17.05 -23.74
CA ARG A 253 7.00 15.87 -24.60
C ARG A 253 7.17 14.58 -23.79
N ASP A 254 7.87 14.63 -22.66
CA ASP A 254 8.15 13.47 -21.80
C ASP A 254 6.89 12.94 -21.10
N SER A 255 5.84 13.78 -21.02
CA SER A 255 4.54 13.35 -20.45
C SER A 255 3.63 12.66 -21.48
N VAL A 256 4.02 12.67 -22.77
CA VAL A 256 3.26 12.00 -23.84
C VAL A 256 3.57 10.51 -23.81
N ILE A 257 2.53 9.68 -23.83
CA ILE A 257 2.63 8.23 -24.02
C ILE A 257 1.78 7.88 -25.24
N ASN A 258 2.42 7.53 -26.34
CA ASN A 258 1.75 7.25 -27.61
C ASN A 258 1.92 5.80 -28.10
N ARG A 259 2.53 4.97 -27.28
CA ARG A 259 2.55 3.52 -27.41
C ARG A 259 2.34 2.91 -26.02
N MET A 260 1.19 2.27 -25.82
CA MET A 260 0.80 1.71 -24.54
C MET A 260 0.81 0.19 -24.58
N GLN A 261 1.57 -0.42 -23.69
CA GLN A 261 1.63 -1.88 -23.52
C GLN A 261 1.06 -2.23 -22.15
N VAL A 262 -0.10 -2.91 -22.11
CA VAL A 262 -0.69 -3.43 -20.88
C VAL A 262 -0.46 -4.93 -20.82
N LEU A 263 0.17 -5.37 -19.74
CA LEU A 263 0.45 -6.77 -19.48
C LEU A 263 -0.69 -7.36 -18.66
N THR A 264 -1.23 -8.47 -19.15
CA THR A 264 -2.14 -9.33 -18.42
C THR A 264 -1.52 -10.70 -18.21
N HIS A 265 -1.89 -11.37 -17.12
CA HIS A 265 -1.27 -12.62 -16.67
C HIS A 265 -2.30 -13.75 -16.64
N PRO A 266 -2.60 -14.39 -17.79
CA PRO A 266 -3.50 -15.53 -17.84
C PRO A 266 -2.98 -16.67 -16.96
N ARG A 267 -3.89 -17.32 -16.25
CA ARG A 267 -3.59 -18.45 -15.38
C ARG A 267 -4.59 -19.57 -15.61
N ARG A 268 -4.13 -20.79 -15.52
CA ARG A 268 -4.98 -21.98 -15.54
C ARG A 268 -5.13 -22.50 -14.12
N LYS A 269 -6.35 -22.78 -13.70
CA LYS A 269 -6.66 -23.50 -12.47
C LYS A 269 -7.22 -24.86 -12.81
N ASP A 270 -6.78 -25.91 -12.09
CA ASP A 270 -7.30 -27.26 -12.26
C ASP A 270 -8.78 -27.36 -11.89
N GLY A 271 -9.50 -28.20 -12.60
CA GLY A 271 -10.91 -28.49 -12.30
C GLY A 271 -11.12 -29.53 -11.23
N SER A 272 -10.10 -30.32 -10.88
CA SER A 272 -10.12 -31.37 -9.87
C SER A 272 -8.84 -31.34 -9.02
N SER A 273 -8.92 -31.86 -7.80
CA SER A 273 -7.78 -31.92 -6.90
C SER A 273 -6.70 -32.88 -7.40
N VAL A 274 -5.46 -32.40 -7.42
CA VAL A 274 -4.25 -33.14 -7.79
C VAL A 274 -3.23 -33.13 -6.65
N VAL A 275 -2.22 -33.96 -6.69
CA VAL A 275 -1.10 -33.95 -5.71
C VAL A 275 -0.15 -32.82 -6.08
N LEU A 276 -0.06 -31.81 -5.21
CA LEU A 276 0.81 -30.63 -5.40
C LEU A 276 2.13 -30.73 -4.62
N TYR A 277 2.21 -31.64 -3.67
CA TYR A 277 3.43 -31.93 -2.93
C TYR A 277 3.44 -33.41 -2.54
N SER A 278 4.60 -34.05 -2.70
CA SER A 278 4.84 -35.40 -2.19
C SER A 278 6.20 -35.43 -1.49
N MET A 279 6.23 -35.87 -0.24
CA MET A 279 7.47 -36.02 0.52
C MET A 279 8.34 -37.13 -0.04
N ARG A 280 7.74 -38.13 -0.68
CA ARG A 280 8.43 -39.31 -1.22
C ARG A 280 7.98 -39.56 -2.65
N ASP A 281 8.97 -39.62 -3.56
CA ASP A 281 8.72 -40.09 -4.89
C ASP A 281 8.63 -41.63 -4.88
N ALA A 282 7.49 -42.18 -5.28
CA ALA A 282 7.28 -43.62 -5.38
C ALA A 282 8.26 -44.32 -6.31
N THR A 283 8.97 -43.58 -7.15
CA THR A 283 9.96 -44.11 -8.12
C THR A 283 11.39 -44.18 -7.57
N VAL A 284 11.70 -43.49 -6.45
CA VAL A 284 13.06 -43.49 -5.87
C VAL A 284 13.02 -44.31 -4.58
N GLY A 285 13.19 -45.60 -4.70
CA GLY A 285 13.14 -46.60 -3.63
C GLY A 285 14.25 -46.53 -2.56
N THR A 286 14.91 -45.38 -2.35
CA THR A 286 16.08 -45.24 -1.47
C THR A 286 15.99 -44.14 -0.43
N ASP A 287 14.94 -43.33 -0.40
CA ASP A 287 14.84 -42.26 0.58
C ASP A 287 14.46 -42.84 1.96
N SER A 288 15.27 -42.54 2.96
CA SER A 288 15.01 -42.90 4.34
C SER A 288 13.71 -42.26 4.82
N ALA A 289 12.79 -43.05 5.34
CA ALA A 289 11.59 -42.53 5.95
C ALA A 289 11.93 -41.58 7.10
N VAL A 290 11.21 -40.45 7.21
CA VAL A 290 11.44 -39.48 8.31
C VAL A 290 11.03 -40.14 9.62
N ALA A 291 11.97 -40.28 10.55
CA ALA A 291 11.73 -40.88 11.88
C ALA A 291 11.30 -39.79 12.88
N LEU A 292 10.27 -40.08 13.65
CA LEU A 292 9.83 -39.26 14.78
C LEU A 292 9.86 -40.11 16.05
N LEU A 293 10.62 -39.71 17.06
CA LEU A 293 10.60 -40.37 18.37
C LEU A 293 9.24 -40.17 19.03
N ALA A 294 8.95 -40.99 20.02
CA ALA A 294 7.68 -40.89 20.79
C ALA A 294 7.51 -39.47 21.36
N GLY A 295 6.41 -38.80 21.06
CA GLY A 295 6.12 -37.43 21.48
C GLY A 295 6.83 -36.34 20.68
N GLU A 296 7.68 -36.68 19.72
CA GLU A 296 8.40 -35.68 18.91
C GLU A 296 7.49 -35.05 17.85
N SER A 297 7.77 -33.76 17.55
CA SER A 297 7.13 -33.02 16.48
C SER A 297 8.16 -32.38 15.58
N ILE A 298 7.93 -32.41 14.26
CA ILE A 298 8.71 -31.68 13.26
C ILE A 298 7.81 -30.74 12.48
N THR A 299 8.37 -29.62 12.04
CA THR A 299 7.71 -28.69 11.13
C THR A 299 8.39 -28.74 9.78
N LEU A 300 7.62 -29.01 8.74
CA LEU A 300 8.12 -29.06 7.36
C LEU A 300 7.46 -27.98 6.53
N VAL A 301 8.23 -27.41 5.60
CA VAL A 301 7.72 -26.53 4.53
C VAL A 301 7.60 -27.38 3.26
N CYS A 302 6.41 -27.42 2.70
CA CYS A 302 6.05 -28.27 1.56
C CYS A 302 5.72 -27.38 0.37
N PRO A 303 6.69 -27.06 -0.51
CA PRO A 303 6.46 -26.24 -1.70
C PRO A 303 5.58 -27.02 -2.69
N TYR A 304 4.63 -26.31 -3.32
CA TYR A 304 3.81 -26.92 -4.36
C TYR A 304 4.57 -26.99 -5.68
N THR A 305 4.41 -28.10 -6.37
CA THR A 305 5.03 -28.38 -7.67
C THR A 305 3.97 -28.85 -8.66
N ASP A 306 4.23 -28.62 -9.93
CA ASP A 306 3.41 -29.16 -11.01
C ASP A 306 3.48 -30.71 -10.97
N PRO A 307 2.38 -31.45 -10.92
CA PRO A 307 2.42 -32.91 -10.94
C PRO A 307 3.00 -33.48 -12.23
N ASP A 308 2.92 -32.74 -13.35
CA ASP A 308 3.45 -33.15 -14.65
C ASP A 308 4.91 -32.70 -14.84
N ASP A 309 5.35 -31.64 -14.15
CA ASP A 309 6.72 -31.13 -14.16
C ASP A 309 7.13 -30.69 -12.74
N ARG A 310 7.72 -31.59 -11.99
CA ARG A 310 8.08 -31.41 -10.58
C ARG A 310 9.18 -30.38 -10.33
N GLU A 311 9.89 -29.92 -11.34
CA GLU A 311 10.85 -28.83 -11.23
C GLU A 311 10.16 -27.46 -11.28
N GLN A 312 8.96 -27.40 -11.82
CA GLN A 312 8.18 -26.18 -11.90
C GLN A 312 7.31 -26.00 -10.66
N ARG A 313 7.46 -24.85 -10.00
CA ARG A 313 6.56 -24.45 -8.92
C ARG A 313 5.20 -24.05 -9.49
N CYS A 314 4.16 -24.43 -8.78
CA CYS A 314 2.82 -23.95 -9.01
C CYS A 314 2.25 -23.33 -7.73
N ALA A 315 1.12 -22.63 -7.85
CA ALA A 315 0.32 -22.28 -6.69
C ALA A 315 -0.76 -23.33 -6.44
N GLY A 316 -1.35 -23.27 -5.25
CA GLY A 316 -2.44 -24.14 -4.86
C GLY A 316 -3.58 -23.38 -4.20
N THR A 317 -4.81 -23.82 -4.46
CA THR A 317 -6.01 -23.35 -3.78
C THR A 317 -6.93 -24.52 -3.47
N SER A 318 -7.95 -24.30 -2.65
CA SER A 318 -8.90 -25.37 -2.25
C SER A 318 -8.17 -26.63 -1.76
N MET A 319 -7.16 -26.40 -0.90
CA MET A 319 -6.33 -27.48 -0.37
C MET A 319 -7.16 -28.46 0.43
N VAL A 320 -6.89 -29.74 0.22
CA VAL A 320 -7.56 -30.85 0.91
C VAL A 320 -6.81 -31.15 2.20
N THR A 321 -7.52 -31.23 3.32
CA THR A 321 -6.93 -31.70 4.57
C THR A 321 -6.41 -33.12 4.41
N PRO A 322 -5.11 -33.40 4.70
CA PRO A 322 -4.56 -34.74 4.54
C PRO A 322 -5.29 -35.78 5.35
N ALA A 323 -5.65 -36.89 4.71
CA ALA A 323 -6.35 -38.01 5.33
C ALA A 323 -5.40 -39.21 5.47
N SER A 324 -5.49 -39.90 6.63
CA SER A 324 -4.75 -41.13 6.91
C SER A 324 -5.00 -42.19 5.83
N SER A 325 -4.00 -42.94 5.49
CA SER A 325 -3.97 -44.00 4.46
C SER A 325 -4.18 -43.50 3.02
N THR A 326 -4.74 -42.32 2.82
CA THR A 326 -4.88 -41.71 1.47
C THR A 326 -3.71 -40.80 1.18
N ASP A 327 -3.46 -39.82 2.04
CA ASP A 327 -2.47 -38.75 1.83
C ASP A 327 -1.20 -39.00 2.65
N TYR A 328 -1.29 -39.70 3.76
CA TYR A 328 -0.12 -40.06 4.56
C TYR A 328 -0.20 -41.46 5.13
N THR A 329 0.96 -42.06 5.29
CA THR A 329 1.15 -43.34 5.98
C THR A 329 2.37 -43.24 6.90
N ALA A 330 2.28 -43.93 8.03
CA ALA A 330 3.37 -44.05 8.97
C ALA A 330 3.49 -45.51 9.44
N ASN A 331 4.70 -45.95 9.72
CA ASN A 331 4.98 -47.35 10.07
C ASN A 331 5.95 -47.46 11.25
N ALA A 332 5.96 -48.58 11.93
CA ALA A 332 6.90 -48.86 13.00
C ALA A 332 8.31 -49.21 12.50
N ALA A 333 8.49 -49.43 11.20
CA ALA A 333 9.77 -49.70 10.55
C ALA A 333 9.99 -48.74 9.36
N ALA A 334 11.23 -48.33 9.11
CA ALA A 334 11.59 -47.37 8.06
C ALA A 334 11.30 -47.90 6.63
N ASP A 335 11.34 -49.20 6.43
CA ASP A 335 11.06 -49.90 5.17
C ASP A 335 9.58 -50.25 4.95
N ALA A 336 8.70 -49.73 5.80
CA ALA A 336 7.28 -50.01 5.82
C ALA A 336 6.92 -51.50 6.07
N SER A 337 7.83 -52.33 6.55
CA SER A 337 7.58 -53.74 6.86
C SER A 337 6.96 -53.95 8.25
N GLY A 338 6.93 -52.95 9.12
CA GLY A 338 6.39 -53.00 10.46
C GLY A 338 4.85 -52.79 10.54
N ALA A 339 4.35 -52.62 11.76
CA ALA A 339 2.94 -52.30 11.96
C ALA A 339 2.57 -50.92 11.41
N ASP A 340 1.35 -50.79 10.87
CA ASP A 340 0.79 -49.50 10.47
C ASP A 340 0.56 -48.62 11.71
N MET A 341 1.18 -47.43 11.70
CA MET A 341 1.15 -46.45 12.78
C MET A 341 0.49 -45.14 12.32
N SER A 342 -0.17 -45.12 11.16
CA SER A 342 -0.77 -43.91 10.57
C SER A 342 -1.78 -43.24 11.49
N SER A 343 -2.46 -43.96 12.33
CA SER A 343 -3.41 -43.41 13.33
C SER A 343 -2.72 -42.66 14.48
N SER A 344 -1.43 -42.90 14.71
CA SER A 344 -0.62 -42.23 15.74
C SER A 344 0.09 -40.97 15.22
N LEU A 345 0.04 -40.71 13.91
CA LEU A 345 0.60 -39.47 13.32
C LEU A 345 -0.41 -38.34 13.40
N GLY A 346 -0.11 -37.34 14.22
CA GLY A 346 -0.82 -36.06 14.24
C GLY A 346 -0.35 -35.17 13.08
N VAL A 347 -1.29 -34.62 12.31
CA VAL A 347 -1.03 -33.77 11.17
C VAL A 347 -1.78 -32.45 11.35
N SER A 348 -1.04 -31.33 11.42
CA SER A 348 -1.60 -29.97 11.44
C SER A 348 -0.96 -29.15 10.34
N ALA A 349 -1.76 -28.67 9.38
CA ALA A 349 -1.27 -27.96 8.21
C ALA A 349 -1.82 -26.53 8.12
N THR A 350 -0.96 -25.58 7.71
CA THR A 350 -1.32 -24.21 7.32
C THR A 350 -0.96 -24.04 5.85
N TYR A 351 -1.94 -23.64 5.04
CA TYR A 351 -1.79 -23.54 3.60
C TYR A 351 -1.50 -22.10 3.17
N GLY A 352 -0.46 -21.93 2.38
CA GLY A 352 -0.17 -20.70 1.64
C GLY A 352 -0.50 -20.84 0.16
N GLY A 353 -0.19 -19.80 -0.62
CA GLY A 353 -0.42 -19.79 -2.08
C GLY A 353 0.51 -20.71 -2.84
N THR A 354 1.79 -20.85 -2.42
CA THR A 354 2.83 -21.63 -3.13
C THR A 354 3.45 -22.73 -2.28
N SER A 355 3.08 -22.84 -1.02
CA SER A 355 3.57 -23.86 -0.08
C SER A 355 2.61 -24.08 1.07
N ALA A 356 2.70 -25.23 1.73
CA ALA A 356 2.10 -25.48 3.03
C ALA A 356 3.19 -25.58 4.10
N SER A 357 2.85 -25.23 5.34
CA SER A 357 3.60 -25.61 6.53
C SER A 357 2.86 -26.69 7.26
N VAL A 358 3.50 -27.79 7.55
CA VAL A 358 2.89 -28.90 8.28
C VAL A 358 3.67 -29.20 9.55
N VAL A 359 2.96 -29.37 10.64
CA VAL A 359 3.48 -29.95 11.89
C VAL A 359 3.05 -31.41 11.94
N LEU A 360 4.03 -32.29 11.97
CA LEU A 360 3.85 -33.72 12.08
C LEU A 360 4.27 -34.14 13.50
N THR A 361 3.37 -34.81 14.25
CA THR A 361 3.59 -35.18 15.64
C THR A 361 3.40 -36.67 15.82
N ASN A 362 4.36 -37.34 16.45
CA ASN A 362 4.18 -38.73 16.90
C ASN A 362 3.44 -38.75 18.22
N ASN A 363 2.16 -39.09 18.19
CA ASN A 363 1.30 -39.23 19.38
C ASN A 363 1.41 -40.59 20.06
N HIS A 364 2.27 -41.51 19.59
CA HIS A 364 2.48 -42.77 20.23
C HIS A 364 3.34 -42.65 21.50
N ALA A 365 3.00 -43.33 22.56
CA ALA A 365 3.62 -43.15 23.88
C ALA A 365 5.09 -43.65 23.98
N SER A 366 5.51 -44.59 23.13
CA SER A 366 6.80 -45.28 23.32
C SER A 366 7.50 -45.72 22.02
N THR A 367 6.82 -45.71 20.88
CA THR A 367 7.35 -46.25 19.62
C THR A 367 7.77 -45.14 18.67
N THR A 368 8.98 -45.27 18.09
CA THR A 368 9.41 -44.43 16.98
C THR A 368 8.53 -44.67 15.76
N LEU A 369 8.06 -43.60 15.14
CA LEU A 369 7.21 -43.61 13.97
C LEU A 369 8.02 -43.17 12.75
N TYR A 370 7.90 -43.90 11.66
CA TYR A 370 8.52 -43.61 10.39
C TYR A 370 7.46 -43.16 9.39
N ILE A 371 7.54 -41.92 8.89
CA ILE A 371 6.62 -41.41 7.87
C ILE A 371 7.03 -41.98 6.52
N THR A 372 6.18 -42.84 5.97
CA THR A 372 6.49 -43.56 4.72
C THR A 372 5.82 -42.95 3.49
N LYS A 373 4.82 -42.09 3.68
CA LYS A 373 4.18 -41.31 2.63
C LYS A 373 3.64 -40.02 3.25
N PHE A 374 3.74 -38.88 2.53
CA PHE A 374 3.03 -37.67 2.88
C PHE A 374 2.80 -36.81 1.63
N ASP A 375 1.55 -36.57 1.29
CA ASP A 375 1.12 -35.81 0.12
C ASP A 375 0.22 -34.64 0.55
N PHE A 376 0.29 -33.53 -0.19
CA PHE A 376 -0.75 -32.50 -0.20
C PHE A 376 -1.47 -32.48 -1.53
N ARG A 377 -2.79 -32.43 -1.46
CA ARG A 377 -3.69 -32.31 -2.62
C ARG A 377 -4.43 -30.98 -2.61
N GLY A 378 -4.68 -30.44 -3.79
CA GLY A 378 -5.44 -29.21 -3.99
C GLY A 378 -5.65 -28.93 -5.46
N LEU A 379 -6.26 -27.80 -5.78
CA LEU A 379 -6.36 -27.30 -7.15
C LEU A 379 -5.08 -26.54 -7.51
N GLY A 380 -4.33 -27.05 -8.47
CA GLY A 380 -3.13 -26.40 -8.97
C GLY A 380 -3.47 -25.14 -9.77
N ILE A 381 -2.62 -24.12 -9.67
CA ILE A 381 -2.70 -22.87 -10.41
C ILE A 381 -1.38 -22.69 -11.14
N TYR A 382 -1.46 -22.55 -12.46
CA TYR A 382 -0.31 -22.52 -13.36
C TYR A 382 -0.30 -21.20 -14.13
N ASP A 383 0.83 -20.52 -14.14
CA ASP A 383 1.04 -19.33 -14.95
C ASP A 383 1.14 -19.70 -16.44
N GLN A 384 0.40 -18.99 -17.26
CA GLN A 384 0.55 -19.02 -18.71
C GLN A 384 1.41 -17.86 -19.19
N GLN A 385 1.75 -17.85 -20.46
CA GLN A 385 2.52 -16.76 -21.05
C GLN A 385 1.79 -15.42 -20.86
N THR A 386 2.51 -14.43 -20.34
CA THR A 386 2.01 -13.06 -20.21
C THR A 386 1.58 -12.50 -21.56
N THR A 387 0.36 -11.97 -21.63
CA THR A 387 -0.17 -11.34 -22.83
C THR A 387 0.13 -9.85 -22.81
N VAL A 388 0.70 -9.34 -23.90
CA VAL A 388 0.97 -7.91 -24.10
C VAL A 388 -0.13 -7.32 -24.97
N ASN A 389 -0.96 -6.46 -24.40
CA ASN A 389 -1.99 -5.71 -25.10
C ASN A 389 -1.42 -4.36 -25.51
N GLU A 390 -1.05 -4.22 -26.78
CA GLU A 390 -0.38 -3.02 -27.30
C GLU A 390 -1.30 -2.22 -28.20
N LEU A 391 -1.33 -0.90 -27.94
CA LEU A 391 -1.99 0.09 -28.79
C LEU A 391 -1.07 1.29 -28.99
N GLU A 392 -1.13 1.91 -30.18
CA GLU A 392 -0.31 3.07 -30.54
C GLU A 392 -1.11 4.11 -31.32
N ASP A 393 -0.66 5.37 -31.25
CA ASP A 393 -1.21 6.48 -32.03
C ASP A 393 -0.12 7.05 -32.96
N ALA A 394 -0.22 6.71 -34.26
CA ALA A 394 0.77 7.10 -35.26
C ALA A 394 0.83 8.63 -35.47
N THR A 395 -0.27 9.36 -35.28
CA THR A 395 -0.30 10.82 -35.39
C THR A 395 0.51 11.47 -34.28
N SER A 396 0.31 11.02 -33.04
CA SER A 396 1.09 11.47 -31.90
C SER A 396 2.59 11.10 -32.06
N GLN A 397 2.88 9.87 -32.54
CA GLN A 397 4.26 9.45 -32.77
C GLN A 397 4.97 10.30 -33.83
N SER A 398 4.26 10.71 -34.90
CA SER A 398 4.83 11.59 -35.94
C SER A 398 5.17 12.98 -35.38
N THR A 399 4.44 13.45 -34.38
CA THR A 399 4.60 14.80 -33.78
C THR A 399 5.64 14.80 -32.67
N PHE A 400 5.58 13.82 -31.77
CA PHE A 400 6.37 13.82 -30.53
C PHE A 400 7.49 12.77 -30.50
N GLY A 401 7.57 11.89 -31.51
CA GLY A 401 8.40 10.69 -31.46
C GLY A 401 7.74 9.57 -30.66
N THR A 402 8.23 8.34 -30.81
CA THR A 402 7.67 7.18 -30.09
C THR A 402 8.07 7.22 -28.62
N ASN A 403 7.08 7.19 -27.74
CA ASN A 403 7.24 7.05 -26.30
C ASN A 403 6.35 5.91 -25.81
N THR A 404 7.00 4.82 -25.38
CA THR A 404 6.34 3.59 -24.93
C THR A 404 6.23 3.55 -23.42
N TYR A 405 5.05 3.23 -22.92
CA TYR A 405 4.83 2.93 -21.50
C TYR A 405 4.33 1.49 -21.33
N ARG A 406 4.93 0.79 -20.38
CA ARG A 406 4.55 -0.58 -20.02
C ARG A 406 3.84 -0.59 -18.67
N TYR A 407 2.59 -1.07 -18.68
CA TYR A 407 1.71 -1.11 -17.51
C TYR A 407 1.44 -2.57 -17.14
N ASP A 408 1.77 -2.96 -15.92
CA ASP A 408 1.58 -4.33 -15.44
C ASP A 408 0.30 -4.43 -14.59
N ALA A 409 -0.70 -5.15 -15.12
CA ALA A 409 -1.95 -5.44 -14.42
C ALA A 409 -1.91 -6.88 -13.86
N SER A 410 -1.10 -7.09 -12.82
CA SER A 410 -0.69 -8.42 -12.33
C SER A 410 -1.83 -9.38 -11.97
N TYR A 411 -3.00 -8.88 -11.53
CA TYR A 411 -4.17 -9.72 -11.21
C TYR A 411 -5.13 -9.87 -12.39
N GLN A 412 -4.92 -9.12 -13.49
CA GLN A 412 -5.75 -9.24 -14.67
C GLN A 412 -5.36 -10.48 -15.49
N MET A 413 -6.33 -11.35 -15.68
CA MET A 413 -6.16 -12.56 -16.47
C MET A 413 -6.73 -12.42 -17.89
N ASP A 414 -7.68 -11.50 -18.09
CA ASP A 414 -8.40 -11.30 -19.36
C ASP A 414 -7.69 -10.26 -20.23
N PRO A 415 -7.20 -10.65 -21.44
CA PRO A 415 -6.63 -9.72 -22.40
C PRO A 415 -7.60 -8.63 -22.87
N VAL A 416 -8.92 -8.88 -22.84
CA VAL A 416 -9.93 -7.87 -23.23
C VAL A 416 -9.91 -6.70 -22.28
N VAL A 417 -9.80 -6.95 -20.96
CA VAL A 417 -9.64 -5.91 -19.94
C VAL A 417 -8.32 -5.17 -20.14
N GLY A 418 -7.23 -5.89 -20.41
CA GLY A 418 -5.93 -5.31 -20.73
C GLY A 418 -5.96 -4.37 -21.92
N ASN A 419 -6.64 -4.76 -22.99
CA ASN A 419 -6.83 -3.91 -24.18
C ASN A 419 -7.67 -2.66 -23.87
N SER A 420 -8.68 -2.78 -23.00
CA SER A 420 -9.50 -1.64 -22.55
C SER A 420 -8.66 -0.64 -21.73
N PHE A 421 -7.77 -1.11 -20.87
CA PHE A 421 -6.81 -0.25 -20.16
C PHE A 421 -5.84 0.44 -21.12
N ALA A 422 -5.29 -0.29 -22.10
CA ALA A 422 -4.40 0.28 -23.11
C ALA A 422 -5.10 1.40 -23.88
N LYS A 423 -6.34 1.18 -24.31
CA LYS A 423 -7.17 2.17 -25.03
C LYS A 423 -7.44 3.41 -24.17
N HIS A 424 -7.78 3.22 -22.90
CA HIS A 424 -8.03 4.31 -21.97
C HIS A 424 -6.78 5.16 -21.76
N PHE A 425 -5.66 4.54 -21.37
CA PHE A 425 -4.43 5.27 -21.09
C PHE A 425 -3.86 5.95 -22.33
N LEU A 426 -3.89 5.29 -23.49
CA LEU A 426 -3.48 5.92 -24.74
C LEU A 426 -4.31 7.16 -25.03
N GLY A 427 -5.63 7.08 -24.90
CA GLY A 427 -6.53 8.22 -25.13
C GLY A 427 -6.24 9.42 -24.20
N VAL A 428 -5.80 9.15 -22.99
CA VAL A 428 -5.49 10.17 -21.97
C VAL A 428 -4.12 10.81 -22.14
N TYR A 429 -3.11 10.03 -22.54
CA TYR A 429 -1.70 10.48 -22.49
C TYR A 429 -1.05 10.70 -23.85
N LYS A 430 -1.73 10.45 -24.98
CA LYS A 430 -1.15 10.57 -26.32
C LYS A 430 -0.80 11.99 -26.75
N ASP A 431 -1.39 12.99 -26.13
CA ASP A 431 -1.21 14.40 -26.47
C ASP A 431 -0.51 15.17 -25.34
N ALA A 432 0.39 16.09 -25.72
CA ALA A 432 1.04 16.96 -24.75
C ALA A 432 0.04 18.00 -24.23
N GLN A 433 -0.34 17.86 -22.97
CA GLN A 433 -1.24 18.78 -22.27
C GLN A 433 -0.45 19.74 -21.38
N GLN A 434 -0.86 21.01 -21.36
CA GLN A 434 -0.43 21.95 -20.34
C GLN A 434 -1.18 21.64 -19.06
N SER A 435 -0.48 21.44 -17.96
CA SER A 435 -1.12 21.12 -16.69
C SER A 435 -0.34 21.65 -15.51
N ALA A 436 -1.04 22.01 -14.43
CA ALA A 436 -0.39 22.29 -13.16
C ALA A 436 0.11 20.98 -12.52
N GLU A 437 1.41 20.92 -12.25
CA GLU A 437 2.04 19.79 -11.53
C GLU A 437 1.90 19.96 -10.02
N SER A 438 1.99 21.20 -9.55
CA SER A 438 1.81 21.52 -8.13
C SER A 438 1.37 22.97 -7.93
N VAL A 439 0.65 23.19 -6.84
CA VAL A 439 0.26 24.51 -6.35
C VAL A 439 0.62 24.64 -4.88
N THR A 440 1.08 25.82 -4.49
CA THR A 440 1.38 26.19 -3.10
C THR A 440 0.51 27.36 -2.69
N ILE A 441 -0.14 27.24 -1.55
CA ILE A 441 -0.97 28.30 -0.95
C ILE A 441 -0.46 28.65 0.45
N LEU A 442 -0.54 29.93 0.80
CA LEU A 442 -0.25 30.43 2.14
C LEU A 442 -1.56 30.45 2.95
N LEU A 443 -1.72 29.49 3.86
CA LEU A 443 -2.97 29.31 4.60
C LEU A 443 -3.30 30.51 5.50
N ASN A 444 -2.29 31.19 6.00
CA ASN A 444 -2.46 32.36 6.88
C ASN A 444 -2.97 33.61 6.16
N LYS A 445 -3.10 33.62 4.84
CA LYS A 445 -3.54 34.79 4.07
C LYS A 445 -4.98 35.19 4.42
N ASN A 446 -5.89 34.22 4.47
CA ASN A 446 -7.28 34.43 4.84
C ASN A 446 -7.96 33.18 5.43
N ALA A 447 -9.16 33.35 5.96
CA ALA A 447 -9.94 32.29 6.60
C ALA A 447 -10.36 31.18 5.63
N GLY A 448 -10.67 31.54 4.38
CA GLY A 448 -11.05 30.57 3.33
C GLY A 448 -9.90 29.64 2.97
N LEU A 449 -8.70 30.20 2.77
CA LEU A 449 -7.50 29.42 2.48
C LEU A 449 -7.07 28.53 3.65
N MET A 450 -7.18 29.05 4.89
CA MET A 450 -6.91 28.23 6.08
C MET A 450 -7.85 27.03 6.13
N ALA A 451 -9.15 27.25 5.99
CA ALA A 451 -10.15 26.18 5.98
C ALA A 451 -9.93 25.19 4.82
N ALA A 452 -9.74 25.69 3.59
CA ALA A 452 -9.50 24.87 2.41
C ALA A 452 -8.24 24.02 2.56
N GLY A 453 -7.09 24.63 2.91
CA GLY A 453 -5.82 23.93 3.05
C GLY A 453 -5.79 22.89 4.16
N LEU A 454 -6.61 23.08 5.22
CA LEU A 454 -6.75 22.09 6.28
C LEU A 454 -7.79 21.01 5.97
N THR A 455 -8.76 21.27 5.07
CA THR A 455 -9.84 20.32 4.77
C THR A 455 -9.54 19.47 3.54
N ARG A 456 -8.87 20.06 2.52
CA ARG A 456 -8.60 19.33 1.27
C ARG A 456 -7.52 18.28 1.49
N GLU A 457 -7.80 17.07 0.99
CA GLU A 457 -6.97 15.88 1.19
C GLU A 457 -6.69 15.17 -0.16
N VAL A 458 -5.82 14.17 -0.11
CA VAL A 458 -5.54 13.30 -1.28
C VAL A 458 -6.84 12.71 -1.82
N GLY A 459 -7.01 12.76 -3.14
CA GLY A 459 -8.22 12.30 -3.83
C GLY A 459 -9.34 13.32 -3.91
N ASP A 460 -9.22 14.51 -3.30
CA ASP A 460 -10.18 15.61 -3.47
C ASP A 460 -9.96 16.31 -4.81
N ARG A 461 -11.05 16.83 -5.39
CA ARG A 461 -11.02 17.60 -6.62
C ARG A 461 -11.06 19.09 -6.33
N ILE A 462 -10.12 19.84 -6.92
CA ILE A 462 -10.01 21.30 -6.82
C ILE A 462 -9.98 21.93 -8.22
N GLY A 463 -10.41 23.19 -8.32
CA GLY A 463 -10.27 24.02 -9.52
C GLY A 463 -9.08 24.98 -9.37
N ILE A 464 -8.35 25.18 -10.43
CA ILE A 464 -7.25 26.15 -10.52
C ILE A 464 -7.48 27.02 -11.72
N SER A 465 -7.50 28.34 -11.50
CA SER A 465 -7.55 29.36 -12.54
C SER A 465 -6.31 30.25 -12.41
N GLU A 466 -5.52 30.36 -13.51
CA GLU A 466 -4.31 31.16 -13.54
C GLU A 466 -4.24 31.95 -14.88
N ALA A 467 -4.23 33.27 -14.78
CA ALA A 467 -4.43 34.17 -15.92
C ALA A 467 -3.23 34.25 -16.87
N GLN A 468 -1.98 34.16 -16.36
CA GLN A 468 -0.78 34.34 -17.21
C GLN A 468 -0.61 33.22 -18.23
N THR A 469 -1.02 32.01 -17.87
CA THR A 469 -0.94 30.84 -18.74
C THR A 469 -2.29 30.43 -19.31
N ALA A 470 -3.35 31.19 -18.98
CA ALA A 470 -4.75 30.88 -19.35
C ALA A 470 -5.18 29.49 -18.91
N LEU A 471 -4.75 29.06 -17.74
CA LEU A 471 -5.14 27.79 -17.13
C LEU A 471 -6.47 27.97 -16.39
N ASP A 472 -7.48 27.15 -16.70
CA ASP A 472 -8.75 27.06 -15.96
C ASP A 472 -9.24 25.63 -16.01
N GLU A 473 -8.77 24.81 -15.06
CA GLU A 473 -9.01 23.38 -15.07
C GLU A 473 -9.25 22.79 -13.67
N GLY A 474 -9.90 21.61 -13.65
CA GLY A 474 -10.06 20.81 -12.46
C GLY A 474 -8.91 19.82 -12.26
N TYR A 475 -8.49 19.63 -11.02
CA TYR A 475 -7.40 18.72 -10.64
C TYR A 475 -7.77 17.85 -9.47
N PHE A 476 -7.21 16.64 -9.42
CA PHE A 476 -7.20 15.82 -8.22
C PHE A 476 -5.90 16.03 -7.45
N ILE A 477 -6.00 16.21 -6.14
CA ILE A 477 -4.85 16.26 -5.24
C ILE A 477 -4.25 14.86 -5.16
N GLN A 478 -2.97 14.74 -5.52
CA GLN A 478 -2.21 13.49 -5.44
C GLN A 478 -1.42 13.39 -4.14
N SER A 479 -0.78 14.47 -3.72
CA SER A 479 -0.06 14.53 -2.46
C SER A 479 -0.25 15.86 -1.77
N VAL A 480 -0.07 15.84 -0.45
CA VAL A 480 -0.14 17.02 0.43
C VAL A 480 1.21 17.17 1.12
N THR A 481 1.80 18.36 1.03
CA THR A 481 2.96 18.74 1.84
C THR A 481 2.62 20.00 2.62
N LEU A 482 2.59 19.88 3.94
CA LEU A 482 2.43 21.00 4.86
C LEU A 482 3.79 21.39 5.42
N THR A 483 4.15 22.66 5.24
CA THR A 483 5.33 23.25 5.87
C THR A 483 4.87 24.24 6.92
N ILE A 484 5.18 23.99 8.18
CA ILE A 484 4.75 24.79 9.32
C ILE A 484 6.00 25.40 9.95
N LYS A 485 6.08 26.72 9.88
CA LYS A 485 7.10 27.44 10.66
C LYS A 485 6.68 27.50 12.12
N PRO A 486 7.60 27.43 13.06
CA PRO A 486 7.29 27.60 14.48
C PRO A 486 6.63 28.94 14.85
N THR A 487 6.65 29.91 13.94
CA THR A 487 5.89 31.18 14.02
C THR A 487 4.42 31.03 13.62
N ASN A 488 3.93 29.80 13.45
CA ASN A 488 2.56 29.43 13.05
C ASN A 488 2.20 29.89 11.62
N ILE A 489 3.19 30.08 10.76
CA ILE A 489 2.98 30.30 9.31
C ILE A 489 2.91 28.93 8.65
N ILE A 490 1.80 28.67 7.94
CA ILE A 490 1.53 27.37 7.31
C ILE A 490 1.44 27.54 5.80
N ARG A 491 2.26 26.79 5.07
CA ARG A 491 2.16 26.61 3.62
C ARG A 491 1.66 25.22 3.32
N CYS A 492 0.73 25.12 2.40
CA CYS A 492 0.26 23.86 1.86
C CYS A 492 0.62 23.78 0.38
N LYS A 493 1.39 22.75 0.03
CA LYS A 493 1.69 22.41 -1.35
C LYS A 493 0.93 21.14 -1.72
N TRP A 494 0.20 21.17 -2.81
CA TRP A 494 -0.43 20.00 -3.42
C TRP A 494 0.27 19.63 -4.71
N THR A 495 0.57 18.35 -4.89
CA THR A 495 0.90 17.79 -6.20
C THR A 495 -0.41 17.37 -6.87
N LEU A 496 -0.53 17.59 -8.17
CA LEU A 496 -1.80 17.59 -8.88
C LEU A 496 -1.79 16.60 -10.05
N SER A 497 -2.98 16.07 -10.37
CA SER A 497 -3.24 15.34 -11.61
C SER A 497 -4.50 15.91 -12.26
N PRO A 498 -4.48 16.23 -13.57
CA PRO A 498 -5.65 16.79 -14.26
C PRO A 498 -6.87 15.87 -14.13
N ALA A 499 -8.02 16.45 -13.79
CA ALA A 499 -9.27 15.70 -13.69
C ALA A 499 -9.75 15.21 -15.07
N SER A 500 -9.35 15.87 -16.14
CA SER A 500 -9.58 15.45 -17.53
C SER A 500 -8.97 14.09 -17.87
N ARG A 501 -7.96 13.63 -17.11
CA ARG A 501 -7.36 12.30 -17.25
C ARG A 501 -8.18 11.17 -16.63
N ILE A 502 -9.28 11.49 -15.92
CA ILE A 502 -10.16 10.50 -15.26
C ILE A 502 -11.57 10.71 -15.79
N VAL A 503 -11.77 10.36 -17.06
CA VAL A 503 -13.05 10.50 -17.73
C VAL A 503 -13.61 9.12 -18.04
N TYR A 504 -14.68 8.75 -17.33
CA TYR A 504 -15.49 7.57 -17.62
C TYR A 504 -16.93 7.98 -17.92
N TRP A 505 -17.59 7.20 -18.73
CA TRP A 505 -19.02 7.39 -19.01
C TRP A 505 -19.88 6.70 -17.95
N PHE A 506 -20.78 7.46 -17.33
CA PHE A 506 -21.73 6.94 -16.34
C PHE A 506 -23.15 7.25 -16.78
N ILE A 507 -24.01 6.25 -16.82
CA ILE A 507 -25.44 6.43 -17.10
C ILE A 507 -26.09 7.16 -15.92
N GLY A 508 -26.85 8.21 -16.21
CA GLY A 508 -27.63 8.96 -15.22
C GLY A 508 -26.83 9.95 -14.35
N THR A 509 -25.57 10.20 -14.66
CA THR A 509 -24.74 11.20 -13.95
C THR A 509 -24.64 12.48 -14.77
N ALA A 510 -25.11 13.61 -14.25
CA ALA A 510 -25.00 14.90 -14.92
C ALA A 510 -23.53 15.25 -15.22
N GLY A 511 -23.25 15.65 -16.46
CA GLY A 511 -21.89 15.96 -16.93
C GLY A 511 -21.03 14.75 -17.30
N ALA A 512 -21.42 13.54 -16.95
CA ALA A 512 -20.67 12.31 -17.26
C ALA A 512 -21.49 11.28 -18.06
N SER A 513 -22.77 11.59 -18.40
CA SER A 513 -23.68 10.71 -19.15
C SER A 513 -23.80 11.06 -20.64
N ASN A 514 -23.08 12.07 -21.13
CA ASN A 514 -23.12 12.44 -22.55
C ASN A 514 -22.21 11.52 -23.36
N VAL A 515 -22.79 10.74 -24.27
CA VAL A 515 -22.04 9.96 -25.27
C VAL A 515 -21.53 10.94 -26.32
N GLY A 516 -20.24 11.18 -26.34
CA GLY A 516 -19.65 12.14 -27.28
C GLY A 516 -18.12 12.19 -27.18
N THR A 517 -17.54 13.26 -27.66
CA THR A 517 -16.09 13.43 -27.85
C THR A 517 -15.22 13.37 -26.59
N SER A 518 -15.80 13.38 -25.39
CA SER A 518 -15.06 13.48 -24.12
C SER A 518 -15.29 12.34 -23.12
N THR A 519 -16.09 11.33 -23.45
CA THR A 519 -16.41 10.25 -22.51
C THR A 519 -16.14 8.88 -23.13
N LEU A 520 -15.48 8.01 -22.35
CA LEU A 520 -15.23 6.61 -22.69
C LEU A 520 -16.18 5.71 -21.87
N LEU A 521 -16.67 4.62 -22.50
CA LEU A 521 -17.39 3.59 -21.75
C LEU A 521 -16.48 3.00 -20.67
N SER A 522 -16.96 3.01 -19.43
CA SER A 522 -16.36 2.27 -18.33
C SER A 522 -16.74 0.80 -18.48
N PHE A 523 -15.77 -0.06 -18.70
CA PHE A 523 -15.94 -1.50 -18.71
C PHE A 523 -15.75 -2.06 -17.31
#